data_26a562b247e23ef91a08b0c101a39f27
#
_entry.id   26a562b247e23ef91a08b0c101a39f27
#
_cell.length_a   1.000
_cell.length_b   1.000
_cell.length_c   1.000
_cell.angle_alpha   90.00
_cell.angle_beta   90.00
_cell.angle_gamma   90.00
#
_symmetry.space_group_name_H-M   'P 1'
#
loop_
_entity.id
_entity.type
_entity.pdbx_description
1 polymer ?
#
loop_
_entity_poly.entity_id
_entity_poly.type
_entity_poly.pdbx_seq_one_letter_code
_entity_poly.pdbx_strand_id
1 'polypeptide(L)'
;MACTTCELCNVRCCLDLPIEPSWLKLRGRLIHEEGRLTFPPFEIMRASLHKELNIWAAYRADRPRWMPEDKQGMLPERAEVAYFPGCTASYVEHDIAQATACLLTKAGVEFTYLGHDEACCGIPMLVSGLWDTWEEILRHNVEAMKARGVKTVVTSCPACWLVWHTLYPEWAAKLGIDYHFEAKHWSEVVADQIAAGKMAFDHALDMKVTWHDSCHMGRAGKIYEAPRQVIQAIPGVELVEMEHNRQEAHCCGSVLSLVADPPAAARIGNLRLQEATATGAEALIASCPCCEVQLRVSADKSGCNLPIIDLAHLACDAAGLQHPDPTSYALAMWGVFEGMINLLKPEAMAGFMASLLPEMIEAMPQPFRGMMHMVKASPGPLRDGMIAMMKPVMPFLFPRLLPGMMPKVMPAMLAGVGERIAMPTEMEEQMPDLLPAAMDNLMPKMLPAVIPHFMPYMEAYLKGQPARGTARS
;
A
#
# COMPACT_ATOMS: atom_id res chain seq x y z
N MET A 1 6.70 -14.93 -4.09
CA MET A 1 7.78 -14.75 -3.07
C MET A 1 7.23 -13.83 -1.98
N ALA A 2 6.69 -14.44 -0.95
CA ALA A 2 6.05 -13.74 0.17
C ALA A 2 7.11 -13.29 1.17
N CYS A 3 7.42 -11.99 1.20
CA CYS A 3 8.36 -11.37 2.12
C CYS A 3 7.81 -10.02 2.55
N THR A 4 7.80 -9.77 3.87
CA THR A 4 7.31 -8.52 4.46
C THR A 4 8.35 -7.40 4.49
N THR A 5 9.56 -7.62 3.97
CA THR A 5 10.70 -6.68 4.03
C THR A 5 11.00 -6.18 5.46
N CYS A 6 10.78 -7.03 6.46
CA CYS A 6 10.91 -6.64 7.87
C CYS A 6 12.30 -6.83 8.45
N GLU A 7 13.25 -7.37 7.70
CA GLU A 7 14.65 -7.60 8.08
C GLU A 7 14.89 -8.54 9.29
N LEU A 8 13.87 -9.21 9.83
CA LEU A 8 14.07 -10.14 10.93
C LEU A 8 15.03 -11.29 10.58
N CYS A 9 15.03 -11.69 9.29
CA CYS A 9 15.97 -12.68 8.78
C CYS A 9 17.44 -12.23 8.86
N ASN A 10 17.72 -10.92 8.72
CA ASN A 10 19.07 -10.37 8.89
C ASN A 10 19.53 -10.52 10.35
N VAL A 11 18.64 -10.21 11.32
CA VAL A 11 18.94 -10.30 12.75
C VAL A 11 19.15 -11.76 13.20
N ARG A 12 18.35 -12.69 12.65
CA ARG A 12 18.39 -14.11 13.00
C ARG A 12 19.46 -14.91 12.25
N CYS A 13 20.13 -14.30 11.29
CA CYS A 13 21.18 -14.97 10.53
C CYS A 13 22.46 -15.09 11.35
N CYS A 14 22.85 -16.29 11.71
CA CYS A 14 24.09 -16.55 12.46
C CYS A 14 25.38 -16.26 11.68
N LEU A 15 25.26 -15.95 10.37
CA LEU A 15 26.37 -15.62 9.48
C LEU A 15 26.38 -14.13 9.10
N ASP A 16 25.53 -13.31 9.69
CA ASP A 16 25.37 -11.88 9.41
C ASP A 16 25.17 -11.55 7.92
N LEU A 17 24.47 -12.44 7.20
CA LEU A 17 24.22 -12.24 5.78
C LEU A 17 23.10 -11.21 5.57
N PRO A 18 23.25 -10.28 4.59
CA PRO A 18 22.22 -9.31 4.24
C PRO A 18 21.10 -9.97 3.40
N ILE A 19 20.26 -10.77 4.04
CA ILE A 19 19.25 -11.62 3.38
C ILE A 19 18.17 -10.76 2.73
N GLU A 20 17.62 -9.77 3.44
CA GLU A 20 16.58 -8.89 2.91
C GLU A 20 17.07 -8.07 1.73
N PRO A 21 18.22 -7.38 1.78
CA PRO A 21 18.76 -6.67 0.61
C PRO A 21 19.01 -7.58 -0.61
N SER A 22 19.37 -8.84 -0.38
CA SER A 22 19.54 -9.83 -1.46
C SER A 22 18.20 -10.16 -2.12
N TRP A 23 17.11 -10.23 -1.35
CA TRP A 23 15.76 -10.40 -1.88
C TRP A 23 15.30 -9.20 -2.71
N LEU A 24 15.58 -7.97 -2.27
CA LEU A 24 15.25 -6.76 -3.04
C LEU A 24 16.01 -6.72 -4.37
N LYS A 25 17.31 -7.04 -4.36
CA LYS A 25 18.12 -7.17 -5.59
C LYS A 25 17.55 -8.22 -6.54
N LEU A 26 17.15 -9.39 -6.01
CA LEU A 26 16.55 -10.45 -6.84
C LEU A 26 15.23 -9.98 -7.47
N ARG A 27 14.37 -9.29 -6.71
CA ARG A 27 13.11 -8.72 -7.25
C ARG A 27 13.41 -7.71 -8.36
N GLY A 28 14.33 -6.78 -8.13
CA GLY A 28 14.75 -5.81 -9.15
C GLY A 28 15.24 -6.49 -10.41
N ARG A 29 16.11 -7.49 -10.29
CA ARG A 29 16.58 -8.26 -11.45
C ARG A 29 15.42 -8.91 -12.22
N LEU A 30 14.54 -9.61 -11.52
CA LEU A 30 13.42 -10.33 -12.16
C LEU A 30 12.42 -9.37 -12.83
N ILE A 31 12.10 -8.25 -12.20
CA ILE A 31 11.04 -7.35 -12.65
C ILE A 31 11.59 -6.26 -13.56
N HIS A 32 12.60 -5.52 -13.11
CA HIS A 32 13.19 -4.40 -13.86
C HIS A 32 14.05 -4.88 -15.03
N GLU A 33 15.01 -5.82 -14.81
CA GLU A 33 15.94 -6.23 -15.86
C GLU A 33 15.33 -7.30 -16.78
N GLU A 34 14.67 -8.33 -16.24
CA GLU A 34 14.10 -9.44 -17.03
C GLU A 34 12.65 -9.18 -17.49
N GLY A 35 12.02 -8.06 -17.06
CA GLY A 35 10.68 -7.67 -17.48
C GLY A 35 9.56 -8.61 -17.00
N ARG A 36 9.78 -9.42 -15.96
CA ARG A 36 8.75 -10.30 -15.42
C ARG A 36 7.62 -9.51 -14.77
N LEU A 37 6.48 -10.14 -14.60
CA LEU A 37 5.34 -9.57 -13.89
C LEU A 37 5.67 -9.41 -12.40
N THR A 38 5.50 -8.21 -11.88
CA THR A 38 5.42 -7.97 -10.43
C THR A 38 4.05 -8.42 -9.88
N PHE A 39 3.81 -8.28 -8.59
CA PHE A 39 2.46 -8.50 -8.05
C PHE A 39 1.48 -7.50 -8.67
N PRO A 40 0.35 -7.97 -9.24
CA PRO A 40 -0.53 -7.13 -10.05
C PRO A 40 -1.00 -5.82 -9.41
N PRO A 41 -1.32 -5.75 -8.10
CA PRO A 41 -1.71 -4.48 -7.46
C PRO A 41 -0.68 -3.37 -7.59
N PHE A 42 0.61 -3.68 -7.68
CA PHE A 42 1.64 -2.65 -7.86
C PHE A 42 1.57 -1.95 -9.21
N GLU A 43 1.04 -2.59 -10.25
CA GLU A 43 0.83 -1.92 -11.54
C GLU A 43 -0.28 -0.87 -11.46
N ILE A 44 -1.32 -1.13 -10.65
CA ILE A 44 -2.38 -0.15 -10.38
C ILE A 44 -1.82 1.02 -9.55
N MET A 45 -1.03 0.71 -8.51
CA MET A 45 -0.33 1.74 -7.72
C MET A 45 0.62 2.58 -8.60
N ARG A 46 1.33 1.95 -9.54
CA ARG A 46 2.19 2.66 -10.48
C ARG A 46 1.40 3.62 -11.38
N ALA A 47 0.28 3.18 -11.95
CA ALA A 47 -0.59 4.03 -12.74
C ALA A 47 -1.10 5.23 -11.93
N SER A 48 -1.50 5.00 -10.68
CA SER A 48 -1.90 6.07 -9.76
C SER A 48 -0.73 7.02 -9.42
N LEU A 49 0.47 6.50 -9.21
CA LEU A 49 1.65 7.33 -8.95
C LEU A 49 1.99 8.25 -10.12
N HIS A 50 1.94 7.76 -11.34
CA HIS A 50 2.22 8.57 -12.53
C HIS A 50 1.17 9.66 -12.75
N LYS A 51 -0.10 9.40 -12.38
CA LYS A 51 -1.19 10.37 -12.57
C LYS A 51 -1.34 11.31 -11.37
N GLU A 52 -1.38 10.77 -10.16
CA GLU A 52 -1.84 11.45 -8.95
C GLU A 52 -0.78 11.50 -7.84
N LEU A 53 0.46 11.05 -8.08
CA LEU A 53 1.58 11.05 -7.15
C LEU A 53 1.33 10.27 -5.83
N ASN A 54 0.31 9.40 -5.80
CA ASN A 54 0.00 8.55 -4.64
C ASN A 54 -0.40 7.14 -5.06
N ILE A 55 -0.39 6.21 -4.10
CA ILE A 55 -0.72 4.78 -4.35
C ILE A 55 -2.19 4.44 -4.12
N TRP A 56 -3.01 5.40 -3.65
CA TRP A 56 -4.36 5.17 -3.16
C TRP A 56 -5.45 5.46 -4.20
N ALA A 57 -5.08 5.80 -5.43
CA ALA A 57 -6.01 6.25 -6.47
C ALA A 57 -6.91 7.41 -5.98
N ALA A 58 -6.33 8.30 -5.19
CA ALA A 58 -6.97 9.51 -4.70
C ALA A 58 -6.50 10.72 -5.54
N TYR A 59 -7.30 11.76 -5.62
CA TYR A 59 -6.91 12.96 -6.36
C TYR A 59 -5.74 13.67 -5.68
N ARG A 60 -4.72 14.03 -6.43
CA ARG A 60 -3.55 14.78 -5.97
C ARG A 60 -3.97 16.10 -5.30
N ALA A 61 -5.01 16.75 -5.81
CA ALA A 61 -5.55 17.97 -5.26
C ALA A 61 -6.06 17.82 -3.82
N ASP A 62 -6.47 16.61 -3.43
CA ASP A 62 -7.05 16.32 -2.13
C ASP A 62 -6.01 15.99 -1.05
N ARG A 63 -4.73 15.88 -1.43
CA ARG A 63 -3.66 15.57 -0.48
C ARG A 63 -3.63 16.48 0.77
N PRO A 64 -3.94 17.79 0.70
CA PRO A 64 -3.97 18.66 1.88
C PRO A 64 -5.22 18.51 2.76
N ARG A 65 -6.20 17.69 2.41
CA ARG A 65 -7.48 17.58 3.17
C ARG A 65 -7.33 17.16 4.64
N TRP A 66 -6.22 16.52 5.00
CA TRP A 66 -5.94 16.22 6.41
C TRP A 66 -5.73 17.47 7.24
N MET A 67 -5.31 18.58 6.63
CA MET A 67 -5.10 19.85 7.32
C MET A 67 -6.43 20.59 7.45
N PRO A 68 -6.81 21.07 8.67
CA PRO A 68 -8.00 21.89 8.86
C PRO A 68 -8.00 23.11 7.94
N GLU A 69 -9.16 23.48 7.39
CA GLU A 69 -9.31 24.55 6.40
C GLU A 69 -8.76 25.91 6.90
N ASP A 70 -8.99 26.20 8.19
CA ASP A 70 -8.50 27.41 8.84
C ASP A 70 -6.96 27.46 8.98
N LYS A 71 -6.29 26.32 8.80
CA LYS A 71 -4.81 26.21 8.86
C LYS A 71 -4.17 26.06 7.48
N GLN A 72 -4.98 25.77 6.45
CA GLN A 72 -4.48 25.71 5.08
C GLN A 72 -3.94 27.08 4.65
N GLY A 73 -2.73 27.13 4.15
CA GLY A 73 -2.07 28.37 3.75
C GLY A 73 -1.38 29.16 4.90
N MET A 74 -1.49 28.69 6.15
CA MET A 74 -0.75 29.31 7.28
C MET A 74 0.71 28.83 7.39
N LEU A 75 1.02 27.66 6.81
CA LEU A 75 2.39 27.15 6.81
C LEU A 75 3.27 27.97 5.84
N PRO A 76 4.54 28.24 6.21
CA PRO A 76 5.45 28.94 5.32
C PRO A 76 5.69 28.15 4.03
N GLU A 77 5.75 28.86 2.92
CA GLU A 77 6.06 28.23 1.62
C GLU A 77 7.47 27.63 1.62
N ARG A 78 8.40 28.21 2.37
CA ARG A 78 9.80 27.79 2.49
C ARG A 78 10.20 27.72 3.97
N ALA A 79 10.81 26.60 4.35
CA ALA A 79 11.41 26.43 5.68
C ALA A 79 12.58 25.43 5.62
N GLU A 80 13.45 25.44 6.62
CA GLU A 80 14.52 24.43 6.74
C GLU A 80 14.00 23.05 7.10
N VAL A 81 12.82 22.97 7.73
CA VAL A 81 12.14 21.72 8.07
C VAL A 81 10.93 21.55 7.18
N ALA A 82 10.73 20.37 6.62
CA ALA A 82 9.48 19.99 5.99
C ALA A 82 8.83 18.85 6.76
N TYR A 83 7.52 18.93 6.97
CA TYR A 83 6.73 17.78 7.38
C TYR A 83 6.28 17.00 6.14
N PHE A 84 6.65 15.70 6.09
CA PHE A 84 6.31 14.75 5.06
C PHE A 84 5.40 13.67 5.65
N PRO A 85 4.06 13.84 5.66
CA PRO A 85 3.13 12.86 6.20
C PRO A 85 3.16 11.53 5.41
N GLY A 86 3.48 11.59 4.11
CA GLY A 86 3.39 10.44 3.22
C GLY A 86 1.96 10.16 2.78
N CYS A 87 1.79 9.28 1.78
CA CYS A 87 0.49 9.10 1.13
C CYS A 87 -0.56 8.40 2.03
N THR A 88 -0.17 7.48 2.92
CA THR A 88 -1.15 6.81 3.80
C THR A 88 -1.73 7.77 4.83
N ALA A 89 -0.89 8.56 5.49
CA ALA A 89 -1.38 9.57 6.43
C ALA A 89 -2.10 10.73 5.73
N SER A 90 -1.77 11.03 4.45
CA SER A 90 -2.47 12.08 3.72
C SER A 90 -3.85 11.68 3.19
N TYR A 91 -4.10 10.40 2.90
CA TYR A 91 -5.32 9.97 2.21
C TYR A 91 -6.17 8.95 2.98
N VAL A 92 -5.59 8.25 3.95
CA VAL A 92 -6.26 7.14 4.66
C VAL A 92 -6.30 7.35 6.16
N GLU A 93 -5.20 7.78 6.77
CA GLU A 93 -5.06 8.03 8.21
C GLU A 93 -4.80 9.53 8.44
N HIS A 94 -5.77 10.36 8.08
CA HIS A 94 -5.68 11.83 8.18
C HIS A 94 -5.41 12.32 9.60
N ASP A 95 -5.93 11.62 10.58
CA ASP A 95 -5.77 11.81 12.00
C ASP A 95 -4.30 11.78 12.41
N ILE A 96 -3.51 10.83 11.90
CA ILE A 96 -2.06 10.74 12.17
C ILE A 96 -1.33 11.97 11.62
N ALA A 97 -1.68 12.39 10.37
CA ALA A 97 -1.07 13.57 9.78
C ALA A 97 -1.38 14.83 10.58
N GLN A 98 -2.65 15.00 10.98
CA GLN A 98 -3.10 16.15 11.76
C GLN A 98 -2.49 16.14 13.17
N ALA A 99 -2.52 15.01 13.87
CA ALA A 99 -1.94 14.87 15.20
C ALA A 99 -0.45 15.19 15.20
N THR A 100 0.30 14.63 14.24
CA THR A 100 1.73 14.91 14.10
C THR A 100 2.01 16.40 13.86
N ALA A 101 1.27 17.04 12.96
CA ALA A 101 1.44 18.47 12.68
C ALA A 101 1.14 19.35 13.92
N CYS A 102 0.10 19.00 14.70
CA CYS A 102 -0.22 19.67 15.95
C CYS A 102 0.90 19.51 16.99
N LEU A 103 1.47 18.30 17.12
CA LEU A 103 2.59 18.03 18.03
C LEU A 103 3.86 18.78 17.64
N LEU A 104 4.21 18.82 16.34
CA LEU A 104 5.34 19.58 15.84
C LEU A 104 5.17 21.08 16.12
N THR A 105 3.96 21.61 15.94
CA THR A 105 3.63 23.01 16.25
C THR A 105 3.75 23.28 17.75
N LYS A 106 3.21 22.40 18.62
CA LYS A 106 3.34 22.50 20.09
C LYS A 106 4.81 22.41 20.53
N ALA A 107 5.61 21.61 19.83
CA ALA A 107 7.05 21.48 20.04
C ALA A 107 7.84 22.71 19.55
N GLY A 108 7.21 23.74 18.98
CA GLY A 108 7.84 24.97 18.51
C GLY A 108 8.63 24.76 17.21
N VAL A 109 8.34 23.75 16.41
CA VAL A 109 8.99 23.48 15.13
C VAL A 109 8.28 24.27 14.04
N GLU A 110 9.00 25.18 13.38
CA GLU A 110 8.52 25.80 12.15
C GLU A 110 8.81 24.88 10.97
N PHE A 111 7.78 24.52 10.20
CA PHE A 111 7.92 23.61 9.07
C PHE A 111 7.08 24.05 7.88
N THR A 112 7.52 23.65 6.68
CA THR A 112 6.75 23.73 5.44
C THR A 112 6.11 22.39 5.13
N TYR A 113 5.13 22.40 4.21
CA TYR A 113 4.48 21.21 3.68
C TYR A 113 4.37 21.31 2.16
N LEU A 114 4.66 20.24 1.43
CA LEU A 114 4.65 20.26 -0.04
C LEU A 114 3.24 20.34 -0.63
N GLY A 115 2.20 19.95 0.14
CA GLY A 115 0.84 19.94 -0.34
C GLY A 115 0.66 18.96 -1.51
N HIS A 116 -0.01 19.42 -2.56
CA HIS A 116 -0.23 18.64 -3.77
C HIS A 116 1.05 18.33 -4.57
N ASP A 117 2.19 18.96 -4.25
CA ASP A 117 3.49 18.66 -4.86
C ASP A 117 4.19 17.48 -4.20
N GLU A 118 3.72 17.01 -3.05
CA GLU A 118 4.27 15.81 -2.42
C GLU A 118 3.89 14.56 -3.22
N ALA A 119 4.89 13.76 -3.61
CA ALA A 119 4.65 12.41 -4.10
C ALA A 119 4.78 11.38 -2.97
N CYS A 120 4.20 10.18 -3.16
CA CYS A 120 4.52 9.02 -2.31
C CYS A 120 6.03 8.88 -2.15
N CYS A 121 6.49 8.36 -1.01
CA CYS A 121 7.92 8.08 -0.84
C CYS A 121 8.47 7.03 -1.83
N GLY A 122 7.61 6.29 -2.52
CA GLY A 122 7.99 5.35 -3.58
C GLY A 122 8.43 3.96 -3.08
N ILE A 123 8.48 3.70 -1.78
CA ILE A 123 8.92 2.38 -1.26
C ILE A 123 8.16 1.19 -1.88
N PRO A 124 6.84 1.26 -2.19
CA PRO A 124 6.16 0.16 -2.86
C PRO A 124 6.75 -0.17 -4.23
N MET A 125 7.26 0.83 -4.96
CA MET A 125 7.89 0.63 -6.26
C MET A 125 9.27 -0.04 -6.12
N LEU A 126 10.05 0.41 -5.14
CA LEU A 126 11.36 -0.21 -4.86
C LEU A 126 11.21 -1.69 -4.48
N VAL A 127 10.33 -1.99 -3.51
CA VAL A 127 10.16 -3.37 -3.01
C VAL A 127 9.46 -4.30 -4.01
N SER A 128 8.74 -3.75 -4.97
CA SER A 128 8.09 -4.51 -6.05
C SER A 128 9.00 -4.75 -7.25
N GLY A 129 10.17 -4.11 -7.32
CA GLY A 129 11.09 -4.18 -8.45
C GLY A 129 10.75 -3.23 -9.61
N LEU A 130 9.82 -2.29 -9.43
CA LEU A 130 9.46 -1.25 -10.42
C LEU A 130 10.41 -0.04 -10.27
N TRP A 131 11.68 -0.28 -10.53
CA TRP A 131 12.75 0.67 -10.22
C TRP A 131 12.73 1.94 -11.08
N ASP A 132 12.23 1.88 -12.32
CA ASP A 132 12.07 3.10 -13.14
C ASP A 132 11.16 4.12 -12.43
N THR A 133 9.99 3.68 -11.98
CA THR A 133 9.03 4.54 -11.24
C THR A 133 9.60 4.98 -9.89
N TRP A 134 10.36 4.12 -9.21
CA TRP A 134 11.07 4.50 -7.99
C TRP A 134 12.04 5.67 -8.23
N GLU A 135 12.86 5.62 -9.29
CA GLU A 135 13.80 6.68 -9.64
C GLU A 135 13.11 7.99 -10.01
N GLU A 136 12.00 7.92 -10.75
CA GLU A 136 11.18 9.09 -11.09
C GLU A 136 10.66 9.79 -9.82
N ILE A 137 10.10 9.02 -8.88
CA ILE A 137 9.57 9.54 -7.62
C ILE A 137 10.67 10.11 -6.73
N LEU A 138 11.85 9.45 -6.67
CA LEU A 138 12.99 9.97 -5.94
C LEU A 138 13.38 11.35 -6.46
N ARG A 139 13.55 11.51 -7.78
CA ARG A 139 13.90 12.79 -8.42
C ARG A 139 12.87 13.86 -8.10
N HIS A 140 11.59 13.55 -8.28
CA HIS A 140 10.49 14.47 -8.00
C HIS A 140 10.53 14.97 -6.56
N ASN A 141 10.59 14.08 -5.58
CA ASN A 141 10.57 14.45 -4.16
C ASN A 141 11.81 15.25 -3.74
N VAL A 142 13.01 14.87 -4.22
CA VAL A 142 14.25 15.59 -3.94
C VAL A 142 14.20 17.01 -4.50
N GLU A 143 13.75 17.19 -5.73
CA GLU A 143 13.62 18.51 -6.36
C GLU A 143 12.57 19.37 -5.67
N ALA A 144 11.41 18.80 -5.31
CA ALA A 144 10.37 19.53 -4.59
C ALA A 144 10.85 20.03 -3.21
N MET A 145 11.59 19.21 -2.47
CA MET A 145 12.16 19.62 -1.18
C MET A 145 13.26 20.70 -1.34
N LYS A 146 14.11 20.57 -2.36
CA LYS A 146 15.12 21.60 -2.67
C LYS A 146 14.48 22.95 -3.01
N ALA A 147 13.41 22.93 -3.80
CA ALA A 147 12.69 24.16 -4.17
C ALA A 147 12.12 24.90 -2.96
N ARG A 148 11.77 24.19 -1.88
CA ARG A 148 11.28 24.75 -0.61
C ARG A 148 12.40 25.13 0.37
N GLY A 149 13.68 24.90 0.02
CA GLY A 149 14.83 25.20 0.88
C GLY A 149 14.98 24.27 2.08
N VAL A 150 14.43 23.07 2.00
CA VAL A 150 14.42 22.07 3.08
C VAL A 150 15.83 21.54 3.33
N LYS A 151 16.15 21.34 4.60
CA LYS A 151 17.35 20.65 5.08
C LYS A 151 17.00 19.38 5.86
N THR A 152 15.89 19.44 6.62
CA THR A 152 15.42 18.33 7.45
C THR A 152 14.00 17.91 7.04
N VAL A 153 13.80 16.64 6.76
CA VAL A 153 12.50 16.03 6.46
C VAL A 153 12.00 15.29 7.70
N VAL A 154 10.88 15.73 8.25
CA VAL A 154 10.22 15.07 9.39
C VAL A 154 9.06 14.23 8.87
N THR A 155 8.99 12.97 9.26
CA THR A 155 7.95 12.03 8.79
C THR A 155 7.16 11.46 9.96
N SER A 156 5.91 11.06 9.71
CA SER A 156 5.08 10.27 10.63
C SER A 156 5.02 8.78 10.27
N CYS A 157 5.68 8.38 9.18
CA CYS A 157 5.69 7.00 8.72
C CYS A 157 7.11 6.44 8.73
N PRO A 158 7.39 5.34 9.45
CA PRO A 158 8.68 4.66 9.46
C PRO A 158 9.21 4.26 8.09
N ALA A 159 8.32 3.88 7.16
CA ALA A 159 8.73 3.55 5.79
C ALA A 159 9.20 4.80 5.04
N CYS A 160 8.50 5.94 5.20
CA CYS A 160 8.95 7.21 4.63
C CYS A 160 10.26 7.67 5.26
N TRP A 161 10.41 7.50 6.58
CA TRP A 161 11.67 7.80 7.27
C TRP A 161 12.84 6.98 6.67
N LEU A 162 12.68 5.65 6.55
CA LEU A 162 13.69 4.77 5.95
C LEU A 162 14.07 5.20 4.54
N VAL A 163 13.09 5.61 3.75
CA VAL A 163 13.30 6.11 2.39
C VAL A 163 14.17 7.38 2.42
N TRP A 164 13.79 8.40 3.17
CA TRP A 164 14.52 9.66 3.22
C TRP A 164 15.88 9.54 3.90
N HIS A 165 16.01 8.69 4.93
CA HIS A 165 17.23 8.53 5.70
C HIS A 165 18.26 7.63 5.01
N THR A 166 17.82 6.52 4.39
CA THR A 166 18.73 5.47 3.92
C THR A 166 18.64 5.25 2.41
N LEU A 167 17.43 5.01 1.89
CA LEU A 167 17.27 4.50 0.53
C LEU A 167 17.48 5.59 -0.51
N TYR A 168 16.96 6.79 -0.30
CA TYR A 168 17.18 7.92 -1.21
C TYR A 168 18.63 8.33 -1.31
N PRO A 169 19.41 8.52 -0.21
CA PRO A 169 20.84 8.82 -0.34
C PRO A 169 21.64 7.73 -1.07
N GLU A 170 21.34 6.45 -0.82
CA GLU A 170 22.00 5.35 -1.53
C GLU A 170 21.73 5.36 -3.05
N TRP A 171 20.47 5.61 -3.43
CA TRP A 171 20.09 5.66 -4.84
C TRP A 171 20.51 6.98 -5.49
N ALA A 172 20.42 8.11 -4.79
CA ALA A 172 20.91 9.40 -5.25
C ALA A 172 22.39 9.34 -5.63
N ALA A 173 23.21 8.69 -4.80
CA ALA A 173 24.63 8.48 -5.09
C ALA A 173 24.85 7.66 -6.38
N LYS A 174 24.04 6.62 -6.62
CA LYS A 174 24.10 5.82 -7.86
C LYS A 174 23.66 6.62 -9.10
N LEU A 175 22.70 7.51 -8.94
CA LEU A 175 22.08 8.29 -10.02
C LEU A 175 22.75 9.65 -10.25
N GLY A 176 23.77 10.01 -9.46
CA GLY A 176 24.45 11.30 -9.53
C GLY A 176 23.54 12.45 -9.12
N ILE A 177 22.57 12.22 -8.24
CA ILE A 177 21.67 13.25 -7.69
C ILE A 177 22.31 13.81 -6.44
N ASP A 178 22.40 15.16 -6.37
CA ASP A 178 22.82 15.85 -5.18
C ASP A 178 21.77 15.69 -4.06
N TYR A 179 22.15 15.06 -2.95
CA TYR A 179 21.29 14.75 -1.80
C TYR A 179 21.97 15.18 -0.50
N HIS A 180 21.27 16.00 0.31
CA HIS A 180 21.83 16.55 1.54
C HIS A 180 20.77 16.74 2.64
N PHE A 181 19.66 15.97 2.59
CA PHE A 181 18.62 16.07 3.60
C PHE A 181 18.93 15.19 4.81
N GLU A 182 18.69 15.72 6.00
CA GLU A 182 18.53 14.95 7.23
C GLU A 182 17.09 14.44 7.28
N ALA A 183 16.85 13.21 7.74
CA ALA A 183 15.52 12.68 7.98
C ALA A 183 15.32 12.35 9.45
N LYS A 184 14.21 12.80 10.03
CA LYS A 184 13.79 12.48 11.41
C LYS A 184 12.39 11.90 11.43
N HIS A 185 12.15 10.94 12.30
CA HIS A 185 10.80 10.57 12.67
C HIS A 185 10.26 11.61 13.66
N TRP A 186 8.96 11.95 13.60
CA TRP A 186 8.40 12.99 14.45
C TRP A 186 8.65 12.73 15.96
N SER A 187 8.65 11.44 16.36
CA SER A 187 8.91 11.06 17.76
C SER A 187 10.32 11.42 18.24
N GLU A 188 11.32 11.43 17.34
CA GLU A 188 12.67 11.91 17.68
C GLU A 188 12.65 13.40 17.97
N VAL A 189 11.95 14.17 17.12
CA VAL A 189 11.82 15.62 17.27
C VAL A 189 11.13 15.98 18.59
N VAL A 190 10.01 15.31 18.89
CA VAL A 190 9.26 15.54 20.14
C VAL A 190 10.07 15.08 21.36
N ALA A 191 10.74 13.92 21.31
CA ALA A 191 11.60 13.45 22.39
C ALA A 191 12.75 14.43 22.69
N ASP A 192 13.39 14.99 21.64
CA ASP A 192 14.43 16.01 21.77
C ASP A 192 13.90 17.27 22.48
N GLN A 193 12.66 17.72 22.15
CA GLN A 193 12.05 18.90 22.80
C GLN A 193 11.65 18.63 24.26
N ILE A 194 11.19 17.40 24.55
CA ILE A 194 10.90 16.97 25.92
C ILE A 194 12.19 16.94 26.74
N ALA A 195 13.26 16.32 26.22
CA ALA A 195 14.54 16.24 26.88
C ALA A 195 15.17 17.63 27.12
N ALA A 196 14.93 18.58 26.22
CA ALA A 196 15.35 19.97 26.36
C ALA A 196 14.48 20.80 27.32
N GLY A 197 13.41 20.23 27.89
CA GLY A 197 12.46 20.92 28.76
C GLY A 197 11.59 21.95 28.04
N LYS A 198 11.51 21.89 26.71
CA LYS A 198 10.73 22.82 25.89
C LYS A 198 9.32 22.35 25.59
N MET A 199 9.05 21.07 25.82
CA MET A 199 7.72 20.45 25.67
C MET A 199 7.44 19.54 26.85
N ALA A 200 6.18 19.56 27.33
CA ALA A 200 5.66 18.66 28.34
C ALA A 200 4.21 18.29 27.98
N PHE A 201 3.72 17.22 28.56
CA PHE A 201 2.34 16.82 28.47
C PHE A 201 1.58 17.26 29.72
N ASP A 202 0.42 17.90 29.51
CA ASP A 202 -0.33 18.57 30.56
C ASP A 202 -1.46 17.70 31.14
N HIS A 203 -1.86 16.64 30.40
CA HIS A 203 -2.95 15.75 30.79
C HIS A 203 -2.42 14.36 31.12
N ALA A 204 -2.86 13.83 32.27
CA ALA A 204 -2.57 12.46 32.66
C ALA A 204 -3.50 11.49 31.94
N LEU A 205 -2.95 10.37 31.46
CA LEU A 205 -3.69 9.27 30.86
C LEU A 205 -3.41 8.02 31.70
N ASP A 206 -4.31 7.72 32.64
CA ASP A 206 -4.14 6.57 33.53
C ASP A 206 -4.40 5.27 32.78
N MET A 207 -3.40 4.77 32.06
CA MET A 207 -3.49 3.54 31.28
C MET A 207 -2.18 2.79 31.17
N LYS A 208 -2.28 1.47 31.05
CA LYS A 208 -1.18 0.56 30.77
C LYS A 208 -1.09 0.26 29.29
N VAL A 209 0.01 0.56 28.66
CA VAL A 209 0.20 0.40 27.22
C VAL A 209 1.38 -0.51 26.90
N THR A 210 1.35 -1.14 25.72
CA THR A 210 2.52 -1.82 25.14
C THR A 210 2.87 -1.21 23.79
N TRP A 211 4.14 -1.34 23.37
CA TRP A 211 4.67 -0.68 22.20
C TRP A 211 5.01 -1.65 21.06
N HIS A 212 4.57 -1.32 19.84
CA HIS A 212 4.98 -2.04 18.62
C HIS A 212 6.18 -1.39 17.94
N ASP A 213 7.36 -2.01 18.08
CA ASP A 213 8.53 -1.60 17.30
C ASP A 213 8.33 -1.90 15.82
N SER A 214 8.05 -0.87 15.02
CA SER A 214 7.95 -0.97 13.56
C SER A 214 9.30 -1.42 12.97
N CYS A 215 9.28 -2.35 12.02
CA CYS A 215 10.51 -2.91 11.45
C CYS A 215 11.39 -1.85 10.77
N HIS A 216 10.80 -0.91 10.02
CA HIS A 216 11.56 0.11 9.30
C HIS A 216 12.16 1.18 10.24
N MET A 217 11.49 1.54 11.33
CA MET A 217 12.04 2.46 12.31
C MET A 217 13.02 1.75 13.26
N GLY A 218 12.61 0.59 13.80
CA GLY A 218 13.39 -0.16 14.77
C GLY A 218 14.57 -0.88 14.12
N ARG A 219 14.34 -1.98 13.39
CA ARG A 219 15.43 -2.81 12.84
C ARG A 219 16.31 -2.07 11.84
N ALA A 220 15.69 -1.47 10.83
CA ALA A 220 16.42 -0.74 9.81
C ALA A 220 17.00 0.59 10.36
N GLY A 221 16.19 1.33 11.13
CA GLY A 221 16.54 2.67 11.59
C GLY A 221 17.25 2.75 12.93
N LYS A 222 17.22 1.69 13.76
CA LYS A 222 17.73 1.67 15.14
C LYS A 222 17.06 2.70 16.08
N ILE A 223 15.90 3.24 15.69
CA ILE A 223 15.13 4.16 16.51
C ILE A 223 14.24 3.35 17.45
N TYR A 224 14.71 3.12 18.65
CA TYR A 224 13.99 2.36 19.67
C TYR A 224 13.56 3.21 20.85
N GLU A 225 14.37 4.18 21.24
CA GLU A 225 14.19 4.87 22.51
C GLU A 225 13.35 6.14 22.38
N ALA A 226 13.40 6.86 21.26
CA ALA A 226 12.64 8.10 21.09
C ALA A 226 11.11 7.92 21.27
N PRO A 227 10.44 6.90 20.67
CA PRO A 227 9.02 6.67 20.94
C PRO A 227 8.75 6.28 22.40
N ARG A 228 9.65 5.51 23.03
CA ARG A 228 9.54 5.14 24.46
C ARG A 228 9.64 6.36 25.37
N GLN A 229 10.56 7.27 25.06
CA GLN A 229 10.71 8.54 25.78
C GLN A 229 9.44 9.38 25.69
N VAL A 230 8.80 9.45 24.50
CA VAL A 230 7.52 10.15 24.32
C VAL A 230 6.43 9.49 25.19
N ILE A 231 6.28 8.16 25.15
CA ILE A 231 5.28 7.43 25.97
C ILE A 231 5.54 7.65 27.47
N GLN A 232 6.77 7.50 27.90
CA GLN A 232 7.17 7.63 29.33
C GLN A 232 7.04 9.06 29.85
N ALA A 233 7.04 10.07 28.99
CA ALA A 233 6.85 11.46 29.35
C ALA A 233 5.36 11.80 29.60
N ILE A 234 4.43 10.94 29.22
CA ILE A 234 2.99 11.14 29.44
C ILE A 234 2.65 10.76 30.88
N PRO A 235 2.12 11.69 31.70
CA PRO A 235 1.76 11.39 33.08
C PRO A 235 0.70 10.27 33.16
N GLY A 236 0.87 9.32 34.07
CA GLY A 236 -0.07 8.23 34.30
C GLY A 236 0.02 7.05 33.35
N VAL A 237 0.81 7.15 32.26
CA VAL A 237 1.00 6.03 31.33
C VAL A 237 2.06 5.07 31.84
N GLU A 238 1.74 3.78 31.96
CA GLU A 238 2.64 2.69 32.25
C GLU A 238 3.01 1.95 30.95
N LEU A 239 4.27 1.98 30.53
CA LEU A 239 4.76 1.22 29.39
C LEU A 239 5.23 -0.17 29.83
N VAL A 240 4.61 -1.23 29.27
CA VAL A 240 5.06 -2.62 29.43
C VAL A 240 5.56 -3.17 28.12
N GLU A 241 6.72 -3.81 28.14
CA GLU A 241 7.34 -4.36 26.94
C GLU A 241 6.77 -5.75 26.58
N MET A 242 6.60 -6.00 25.28
CA MET A 242 6.35 -7.36 24.79
C MET A 242 7.61 -8.21 24.87
N GLU A 243 7.47 -9.56 24.88
CA GLU A 243 8.58 -10.49 24.89
C GLU A 243 9.58 -10.21 23.75
N HIS A 244 9.06 -10.08 22.52
CA HIS A 244 9.88 -9.69 21.36
C HIS A 244 9.73 -8.20 21.11
N ASN A 245 10.72 -7.43 21.51
CA ASN A 245 10.77 -5.98 21.33
C ASN A 245 12.08 -5.56 20.65
N ARG A 246 12.18 -4.29 20.28
CA ARG A 246 13.35 -3.71 19.58
C ARG A 246 13.70 -4.52 18.32
N GLN A 247 14.95 -4.96 18.20
CA GLN A 247 15.42 -5.70 17.02
C GLN A 247 14.72 -7.07 16.83
N GLU A 248 14.22 -7.67 17.90
CA GLU A 248 13.55 -8.97 17.89
C GLU A 248 12.04 -8.87 17.63
N ALA A 249 11.49 -7.65 17.58
CA ALA A 249 10.07 -7.43 17.43
C ALA A 249 9.48 -8.16 16.21
N HIS A 250 8.33 -8.81 16.36
CA HIS A 250 7.61 -9.42 15.26
C HIS A 250 6.97 -8.37 14.37
N CYS A 251 6.88 -8.66 13.06
CA CYS A 251 6.28 -7.76 12.06
C CYS A 251 4.75 -7.71 12.22
N CYS A 252 4.15 -6.58 11.84
CA CYS A 252 2.70 -6.45 11.70
C CYS A 252 2.13 -7.18 10.47
N GLY A 253 2.95 -7.46 9.47
CA GLY A 253 2.54 -8.13 8.23
C GLY A 253 2.16 -7.20 7.07
N SER A 254 2.09 -5.88 7.24
CA SER A 254 1.45 -4.94 6.32
C SER A 254 1.92 -5.02 4.86
N VAL A 255 3.21 -5.16 4.60
CA VAL A 255 3.72 -5.27 3.21
C VAL A 255 3.16 -6.50 2.51
N LEU A 256 2.98 -7.62 3.22
CA LEU A 256 2.47 -8.86 2.61
C LEU A 256 1.00 -8.74 2.21
N SER A 257 0.19 -7.97 2.95
CA SER A 257 -1.20 -7.67 2.58
C SER A 257 -1.29 -6.89 1.29
N LEU A 258 -0.38 -5.93 1.09
CA LEU A 258 -0.36 -5.11 -0.12
C LEU A 258 0.06 -5.90 -1.36
N VAL A 259 0.82 -6.97 -1.20
CA VAL A 259 1.52 -7.59 -2.34
C VAL A 259 1.01 -8.95 -2.75
N ALA A 260 0.66 -9.85 -1.82
CA ALA A 260 0.51 -11.23 -2.23
C ALA A 260 -0.50 -12.07 -1.44
N ASP A 261 -0.57 -11.90 -0.13
CA ASP A 261 -1.28 -12.86 0.74
C ASP A 261 -1.88 -12.18 1.98
N PRO A 262 -3.05 -11.49 1.83
CA PRO A 262 -3.74 -10.86 2.96
C PRO A 262 -4.03 -11.82 4.12
N PRO A 263 -4.46 -13.09 3.90
CA PRO A 263 -4.62 -14.04 4.99
C PRO A 263 -3.32 -14.35 5.77
N ALA A 264 -2.19 -14.46 5.08
CA ALA A 264 -0.91 -14.66 5.75
C ALA A 264 -0.49 -13.42 6.56
N ALA A 265 -0.71 -12.22 6.00
CA ALA A 265 -0.46 -10.97 6.70
C ALA A 265 -1.28 -10.85 7.99
N ALA A 266 -2.59 -11.19 7.93
CA ALA A 266 -3.46 -11.19 9.10
C ALA A 266 -2.98 -12.18 10.18
N ARG A 267 -2.49 -13.39 9.79
CA ARG A 267 -1.89 -14.34 10.73
C ARG A 267 -0.63 -13.80 11.39
N ILE A 268 0.24 -13.11 10.64
CA ILE A 268 1.45 -12.47 11.19
C ILE A 268 1.07 -11.40 12.19
N GLY A 269 0.14 -10.50 11.83
CA GLY A 269 -0.35 -9.47 12.74
C GLY A 269 -1.00 -10.04 14.00
N ASN A 270 -1.74 -11.16 13.87
CA ASN A 270 -2.34 -11.83 15.03
C ASN A 270 -1.30 -12.37 16.01
N LEU A 271 -0.16 -12.90 15.54
CA LEU A 271 0.93 -13.29 16.45
C LEU A 271 1.42 -12.09 17.27
N ARG A 272 1.54 -10.91 16.66
CA ARG A 272 1.91 -9.69 17.36
C ARG A 272 0.87 -9.25 18.38
N LEU A 273 -0.42 -9.36 18.03
CA LEU A 273 -1.54 -9.06 18.93
C LEU A 273 -1.58 -10.01 20.14
N GLN A 274 -1.27 -11.29 19.95
CA GLN A 274 -1.17 -12.25 21.05
C GLN A 274 -0.07 -11.87 22.05
N GLU A 275 1.11 -11.44 21.56
CA GLU A 275 2.18 -10.93 22.44
C GLU A 275 1.73 -9.66 23.18
N ALA A 276 1.08 -8.73 22.49
CA ALA A 276 0.57 -7.51 23.10
C ALA A 276 -0.47 -7.82 24.20
N THR A 277 -1.42 -8.70 23.92
CA THR A 277 -2.43 -9.13 24.88
C THR A 277 -1.80 -9.82 26.11
N ALA A 278 -0.75 -10.62 25.91
CA ALA A 278 -0.05 -11.32 26.98
C ALA A 278 0.64 -10.38 27.98
N THR A 279 0.92 -9.12 27.61
CA THR A 279 1.48 -8.11 28.53
C THR A 279 0.47 -7.62 29.58
N GLY A 280 -0.84 -7.84 29.36
CA GLY A 280 -1.91 -7.27 30.16
C GLY A 280 -2.08 -5.76 29.95
N ALA A 281 -1.57 -5.22 28.85
CA ALA A 281 -1.79 -3.82 28.46
C ALA A 281 -3.23 -3.58 28.01
N GLU A 282 -3.72 -2.36 28.21
CA GLU A 282 -5.06 -1.90 27.83
C GLU A 282 -5.09 -1.43 26.36
N ALA A 283 -3.91 -1.08 25.78
CA ALA A 283 -3.79 -0.73 24.38
C ALA A 283 -2.40 -1.11 23.82
N LEU A 284 -2.36 -1.39 22.51
CA LEU A 284 -1.15 -1.51 21.71
C LEU A 284 -0.87 -0.19 21.01
N ILE A 285 0.25 0.44 21.32
CA ILE A 285 0.67 1.69 20.69
C ILE A 285 1.58 1.36 19.50
N ALA A 286 1.31 2.01 18.37
CA ALA A 286 2.12 1.96 17.16
C ALA A 286 2.43 3.39 16.68
N SER A 287 3.35 3.56 15.75
CA SER A 287 3.63 4.85 15.08
C SER A 287 3.99 4.58 13.63
N CYS A 288 3.08 3.91 12.94
CA CYS A 288 3.21 3.60 11.53
C CYS A 288 1.82 3.40 10.93
N PRO A 289 1.34 4.29 10.04
CA PRO A 289 0.00 4.18 9.47
C PRO A 289 -0.31 2.79 8.89
N CYS A 290 0.64 2.20 8.15
CA CYS A 290 0.45 0.87 7.58
C CYS A 290 0.46 -0.25 8.63
N CYS A 291 1.27 -0.14 9.69
CA CYS A 291 1.25 -1.13 10.78
C CYS A 291 -0.06 -1.09 11.54
N GLU A 292 -0.55 0.11 11.81
CA GLU A 292 -1.77 0.32 12.56
C GLU A 292 -2.98 -0.27 11.85
N VAL A 293 -3.19 0.08 10.56
CA VAL A 293 -4.27 -0.50 9.75
C VAL A 293 -4.14 -2.03 9.70
N GLN A 294 -2.94 -2.56 9.47
CA GLN A 294 -2.75 -4.02 9.40
C GLN A 294 -3.06 -4.72 10.72
N LEU A 295 -2.66 -4.14 11.85
CA LEU A 295 -2.95 -4.70 13.17
C LEU A 295 -4.45 -4.63 13.47
N ARG A 296 -5.15 -3.55 13.12
CA ARG A 296 -6.62 -3.42 13.21
C ARG A 296 -7.34 -4.47 12.36
N VAL A 297 -6.91 -4.68 11.11
CA VAL A 297 -7.41 -5.77 10.24
C VAL A 297 -7.18 -7.13 10.87
N SER A 298 -5.99 -7.36 11.45
CA SER A 298 -5.66 -8.62 12.11
C SER A 298 -6.49 -8.84 13.36
N ALA A 299 -6.76 -7.78 14.13
CA ALA A 299 -7.62 -7.81 15.31
C ALA A 299 -9.06 -8.17 14.95
N ASP A 300 -9.63 -7.51 13.94
CA ASP A 300 -10.96 -7.81 13.40
C ASP A 300 -11.08 -9.27 12.97
N LYS A 301 -10.15 -9.76 12.16
CA LYS A 301 -10.15 -11.15 11.65
C LYS A 301 -9.91 -12.21 12.73
N SER A 302 -9.26 -11.87 13.85
CA SER A 302 -9.01 -12.81 14.95
C SER A 302 -9.95 -12.65 16.15
N GLY A 303 -10.83 -11.65 16.15
CA GLY A 303 -11.69 -11.31 17.27
C GLY A 303 -10.92 -10.74 18.47
N CYS A 304 -9.75 -10.16 18.26
CA CYS A 304 -8.98 -9.48 19.30
C CYS A 304 -9.57 -8.10 19.57
N ASN A 305 -9.88 -7.80 20.83
CA ASN A 305 -10.49 -6.53 21.23
C ASN A 305 -9.48 -5.52 21.81
N LEU A 306 -8.16 -5.80 21.73
CA LEU A 306 -7.14 -4.88 22.20
C LEU A 306 -7.13 -3.63 21.32
N PRO A 307 -7.37 -2.41 21.88
CA PRO A 307 -7.26 -1.17 21.12
C PRO A 307 -5.87 -0.99 20.52
N ILE A 308 -5.82 -0.49 19.28
CA ILE A 308 -4.58 -0.15 18.58
C ILE A 308 -4.63 1.37 18.35
N ILE A 309 -3.68 2.10 18.93
CA ILE A 309 -3.64 3.56 18.98
C ILE A 309 -2.32 4.04 18.39
N ASP A 310 -2.36 5.03 17.50
CA ASP A 310 -1.13 5.67 17.04
C ASP A 310 -0.51 6.52 18.17
N LEU A 311 0.82 6.51 18.25
CA LEU A 311 1.55 7.28 19.25
C LEU A 311 1.25 8.78 19.16
N ALA A 312 0.98 9.31 17.95
CA ALA A 312 0.63 10.70 17.79
C ALA A 312 -0.72 11.04 18.44
N HIS A 313 -1.70 10.11 18.40
CA HIS A 313 -2.99 10.29 19.10
C HIS A 313 -2.80 10.29 20.60
N LEU A 314 -2.09 9.29 21.14
CA LEU A 314 -1.79 9.22 22.56
C LEU A 314 -1.09 10.50 23.06
N ALA A 315 -0.12 11.00 22.29
CA ALA A 315 0.59 12.22 22.61
C ALA A 315 -0.30 13.47 22.45
N CYS A 316 -1.22 13.51 21.50
CA CYS A 316 -2.19 14.60 21.35
C CYS A 316 -3.16 14.65 22.53
N ASP A 317 -3.71 13.52 22.96
CA ASP A 317 -4.58 13.43 24.13
C ASP A 317 -3.88 13.95 25.39
N ALA A 318 -2.63 13.51 25.59
CA ALA A 318 -1.80 13.98 26.70
C ALA A 318 -1.45 15.48 26.60
N ALA A 319 -1.43 16.03 25.38
CA ALA A 319 -1.18 17.44 25.11
C ALA A 319 -2.47 18.29 25.12
N GLY A 320 -3.66 17.70 25.31
CA GLY A 320 -4.96 18.37 25.25
C GLY A 320 -5.33 18.82 23.81
N LEU A 321 -4.82 18.16 22.80
CA LEU A 321 -5.08 18.44 21.39
C LEU A 321 -6.14 17.47 20.83
N GLN A 322 -6.96 17.96 19.90
CA GLN A 322 -7.97 17.14 19.23
C GLN A 322 -7.42 16.53 17.93
N HIS A 323 -7.87 15.34 17.60
CA HIS A 323 -7.63 14.66 16.32
C HIS A 323 -8.89 13.88 15.90
N PRO A 324 -9.16 13.72 14.60
CA PRO A 324 -10.26 12.86 14.12
C PRO A 324 -9.88 11.37 14.25
N ASP A 325 -10.90 10.50 14.15
CA ASP A 325 -10.71 9.05 14.05
C ASP A 325 -11.23 8.51 12.71
N PRO A 326 -10.38 8.25 11.71
CA PRO A 326 -10.78 7.71 10.41
C PRO A 326 -10.71 6.18 10.33
N THR A 327 -10.70 5.45 11.44
CA THR A 327 -10.50 3.98 11.48
C THR A 327 -11.41 3.22 10.51
N SER A 328 -12.69 3.62 10.37
CA SER A 328 -13.63 2.97 9.45
C SER A 328 -13.22 3.15 7.98
N TYR A 329 -12.71 4.33 7.62
CA TYR A 329 -12.24 4.61 6.26
C TYR A 329 -10.97 3.83 5.93
N ALA A 330 -10.02 3.77 6.86
CA ALA A 330 -8.80 3.00 6.72
C ALA A 330 -9.06 1.51 6.47
N LEU A 331 -9.98 0.90 7.23
CA LEU A 331 -10.39 -0.49 7.05
C LEU A 331 -11.08 -0.71 5.69
N ALA A 332 -11.93 0.22 5.25
CA ALA A 332 -12.56 0.15 3.93
C ALA A 332 -11.53 0.18 2.80
N MET A 333 -10.55 1.09 2.87
CA MET A 333 -9.47 1.18 1.89
C MET A 333 -8.62 -0.10 1.85
N TRP A 334 -8.35 -0.70 3.01
CA TRP A 334 -7.64 -1.98 3.06
C TRP A 334 -8.45 -3.12 2.43
N GLY A 335 -9.77 -3.12 2.61
CA GLY A 335 -10.70 -4.05 1.96
C GLY A 335 -10.64 -3.96 0.43
N VAL A 336 -10.48 -2.77 -0.15
CA VAL A 336 -10.28 -2.59 -1.59
C VAL A 336 -9.02 -3.33 -2.07
N PHE A 337 -7.89 -3.18 -1.38
CA PHE A 337 -6.67 -3.90 -1.74
C PHE A 337 -6.83 -5.42 -1.65
N GLU A 338 -7.46 -5.92 -0.60
CA GLU A 338 -7.76 -7.36 -0.45
C GLU A 338 -8.65 -7.87 -1.60
N GLY A 339 -9.68 -7.12 -1.95
CA GLY A 339 -10.58 -7.41 -3.07
C GLY A 339 -9.85 -7.45 -4.40
N MET A 340 -9.01 -6.46 -4.67
CA MET A 340 -8.21 -6.40 -5.90
C MET A 340 -7.20 -7.55 -5.98
N ILE A 341 -6.48 -7.86 -4.92
CA ILE A 341 -5.54 -9.00 -4.88
C ILE A 341 -6.29 -10.31 -5.17
N ASN A 342 -7.46 -10.51 -4.60
CA ASN A 342 -8.25 -11.70 -4.83
C ASN A 342 -8.78 -11.77 -6.26
N LEU A 343 -9.27 -10.68 -6.84
CA LEU A 343 -9.76 -10.60 -8.22
C LEU A 343 -8.65 -10.89 -9.25
N LEU A 344 -7.43 -10.45 -8.96
CA LEU A 344 -6.27 -10.60 -9.87
C LEU A 344 -5.60 -11.98 -9.80
N LYS A 345 -6.09 -12.93 -8.98
CA LYS A 345 -5.68 -14.34 -9.04
C LYS A 345 -6.11 -14.97 -10.36
N PRO A 346 -5.30 -15.81 -11.02
CA PRO A 346 -5.61 -16.37 -12.34
C PRO A 346 -7.00 -17.03 -12.45
N GLU A 347 -7.40 -17.80 -11.45
CA GLU A 347 -8.69 -18.49 -11.42
C GLU A 347 -9.86 -17.50 -11.28
N ALA A 348 -9.73 -16.51 -10.38
CA ALA A 348 -10.75 -15.50 -10.15
C ALA A 348 -10.88 -14.57 -11.36
N MET A 349 -9.76 -14.16 -11.95
CA MET A 349 -9.72 -13.36 -13.18
C MET A 349 -10.36 -14.13 -14.35
N ALA A 350 -10.10 -15.41 -14.50
CA ALA A 350 -10.73 -16.24 -15.53
C ALA A 350 -12.25 -16.30 -15.35
N GLY A 351 -12.73 -16.45 -14.11
CA GLY A 351 -14.16 -16.40 -13.79
C GLY A 351 -14.78 -15.03 -14.06
N PHE A 352 -14.06 -13.96 -13.74
CA PHE A 352 -14.46 -12.59 -14.04
C PHE A 352 -14.54 -12.33 -15.55
N MET A 353 -13.51 -12.72 -16.31
CA MET A 353 -13.52 -12.63 -17.78
C MET A 353 -14.68 -13.47 -18.38
N ALA A 354 -15.01 -14.61 -17.78
CA ALA A 354 -16.12 -15.44 -18.22
C ALA A 354 -17.47 -14.72 -18.08
N SER A 355 -17.66 -13.87 -17.07
CA SER A 355 -18.88 -13.06 -16.93
C SER A 355 -19.00 -11.98 -18.01
N LEU A 356 -17.89 -11.60 -18.64
CA LEU A 356 -17.82 -10.59 -19.73
C LEU A 356 -17.75 -11.24 -21.14
N LEU A 357 -17.91 -12.57 -21.26
CA LEU A 357 -17.77 -13.25 -22.54
C LEU A 357 -18.70 -12.73 -23.66
N PRO A 358 -19.97 -12.38 -23.40
CA PRO A 358 -20.83 -11.80 -24.43
C PRO A 358 -20.24 -10.52 -24.99
N GLU A 359 -19.86 -9.58 -24.13
CA GLU A 359 -19.29 -8.28 -24.51
C GLU A 359 -17.94 -8.46 -25.20
N MET A 360 -17.12 -9.39 -24.72
CA MET A 360 -15.84 -9.72 -25.33
C MET A 360 -15.98 -10.25 -26.75
N ILE A 361 -16.96 -11.12 -27.00
CA ILE A 361 -17.21 -11.68 -28.34
C ILE A 361 -17.70 -10.56 -29.29
N GLU A 362 -18.63 -9.71 -28.83
CA GLU A 362 -19.10 -8.56 -29.63
C GLU A 362 -17.99 -7.54 -29.91
N ALA A 363 -17.04 -7.39 -29.01
CA ALA A 363 -15.87 -6.51 -29.18
C ALA A 363 -14.83 -7.06 -30.17
N MET A 364 -14.85 -8.37 -30.49
CA MET A 364 -13.89 -8.98 -31.40
C MET A 364 -13.93 -8.36 -32.79
N PRO A 365 -12.79 -8.21 -33.46
CA PRO A 365 -12.76 -7.81 -34.87
C PRO A 365 -13.46 -8.86 -35.75
N GLN A 366 -14.07 -8.42 -36.86
CA GLN A 366 -14.41 -9.32 -37.96
C GLN A 366 -13.09 -9.85 -38.57
N PRO A 367 -12.92 -11.11 -38.97
CA PRO A 367 -13.93 -12.19 -39.04
C PRO A 367 -14.10 -13.01 -37.76
N PHE A 368 -13.30 -12.75 -36.70
CA PHE A 368 -13.32 -13.58 -35.48
C PHE A 368 -14.69 -13.59 -34.79
N ARG A 369 -15.34 -12.42 -34.70
CA ARG A 369 -16.69 -12.33 -34.15
C ARG A 369 -17.67 -13.20 -34.91
N GLY A 370 -17.66 -13.12 -36.23
CA GLY A 370 -18.52 -13.96 -37.09
C GLY A 370 -18.27 -15.45 -36.91
N MET A 371 -16.99 -15.84 -36.75
CA MET A 371 -16.62 -17.22 -36.47
C MET A 371 -17.17 -17.70 -35.11
N MET A 372 -17.09 -16.90 -34.06
CA MET A 372 -17.61 -17.27 -32.75
C MET A 372 -19.13 -17.46 -32.76
N HIS A 373 -19.86 -16.57 -33.44
CA HIS A 373 -21.30 -16.71 -33.62
C HIS A 373 -21.66 -17.97 -34.42
N MET A 374 -20.92 -18.26 -35.50
CA MET A 374 -21.11 -19.42 -36.31
C MET A 374 -20.88 -20.72 -35.51
N VAL A 375 -19.82 -20.79 -34.72
CA VAL A 375 -19.54 -21.92 -33.82
C VAL A 375 -20.69 -22.13 -32.85
N LYS A 376 -21.17 -21.05 -32.20
CA LYS A 376 -22.27 -21.13 -31.22
C LYS A 376 -23.59 -21.60 -31.87
N ALA A 377 -23.87 -21.19 -33.10
CA ALA A 377 -25.07 -21.54 -33.82
C ALA A 377 -25.03 -22.95 -34.49
N SER A 378 -23.85 -23.58 -34.55
CA SER A 378 -23.66 -24.87 -35.25
C SER A 378 -24.29 -26.05 -34.49
N PRO A 379 -24.76 -27.10 -35.19
CA PRO A 379 -25.17 -28.36 -34.56
C PRO A 379 -24.07 -28.98 -33.69
N GLY A 380 -24.48 -29.75 -32.66
CA GLY A 380 -23.57 -30.27 -31.62
C GLY A 380 -22.28 -30.91 -32.15
N PRO A 381 -22.32 -31.94 -33.02
CA PRO A 381 -21.10 -32.60 -33.50
C PRO A 381 -20.18 -31.69 -34.30
N LEU A 382 -20.75 -30.79 -35.15
CA LEU A 382 -19.99 -29.85 -35.94
C LEU A 382 -19.37 -28.76 -35.01
N ARG A 383 -20.14 -28.25 -34.06
CA ARG A 383 -19.69 -27.29 -33.05
C ARG A 383 -18.52 -27.86 -32.23
N ASP A 384 -18.62 -29.08 -31.73
CA ASP A 384 -17.58 -29.72 -30.93
C ASP A 384 -16.28 -29.90 -31.74
N GLY A 385 -16.39 -30.24 -33.04
CA GLY A 385 -15.26 -30.32 -33.96
C GLY A 385 -14.60 -28.93 -34.15
N MET A 386 -15.39 -27.86 -34.34
CA MET A 386 -14.88 -26.50 -34.48
C MET A 386 -14.18 -25.99 -33.21
N ILE A 387 -14.78 -26.28 -32.04
CA ILE A 387 -14.16 -25.93 -30.74
C ILE A 387 -12.83 -26.68 -30.58
N ALA A 388 -12.76 -27.96 -30.92
CA ALA A 388 -11.56 -28.77 -30.83
C ALA A 388 -10.42 -28.19 -31.72
N MET A 389 -10.74 -27.66 -32.91
CA MET A 389 -9.76 -26.98 -33.76
C MET A 389 -9.33 -25.62 -33.26
N MET A 390 -10.23 -24.88 -32.60
CA MET A 390 -9.91 -23.55 -32.05
C MET A 390 -9.09 -23.64 -30.76
N LYS A 391 -9.32 -24.67 -29.95
CA LYS A 391 -8.71 -24.80 -28.61
C LYS A 391 -7.19 -24.63 -28.56
N PRO A 392 -6.38 -25.23 -29.47
CA PRO A 392 -4.94 -25.04 -29.46
C PRO A 392 -4.48 -23.66 -30.00
N VAL A 393 -5.32 -22.95 -30.76
CA VAL A 393 -4.99 -21.67 -31.38
C VAL A 393 -5.35 -20.47 -30.49
N MET A 394 -6.45 -20.59 -29.74
CA MET A 394 -6.98 -19.49 -28.90
C MET A 394 -5.98 -18.94 -27.86
N PRO A 395 -5.16 -19.75 -27.16
CA PRO A 395 -4.17 -19.23 -26.23
C PRO A 395 -3.14 -18.29 -26.87
N PHE A 396 -2.88 -18.44 -28.17
CA PHE A 396 -1.97 -17.58 -28.93
C PHE A 396 -2.67 -16.40 -29.59
N LEU A 397 -3.91 -16.58 -30.00
CA LEU A 397 -4.68 -15.57 -30.71
C LEU A 397 -5.29 -14.53 -29.75
N PHE A 398 -5.89 -15.01 -28.66
CA PHE A 398 -6.64 -14.18 -27.72
C PHE A 398 -5.81 -13.02 -27.12
N PRO A 399 -4.56 -13.24 -26.66
CA PRO A 399 -3.71 -12.14 -26.18
C PRO A 399 -3.44 -11.06 -27.22
N ARG A 400 -3.44 -11.42 -28.50
CA ARG A 400 -3.22 -10.46 -29.60
C ARG A 400 -4.46 -9.65 -29.97
N LEU A 401 -5.65 -10.22 -29.75
CA LEU A 401 -6.92 -9.55 -30.01
C LEU A 401 -7.33 -8.63 -28.85
N LEU A 402 -6.97 -9.00 -27.64
CA LEU A 402 -7.45 -8.34 -26.43
C LEU A 402 -7.17 -6.83 -26.39
N PRO A 403 -5.98 -6.30 -26.74
CA PRO A 403 -5.73 -4.86 -26.72
C PRO A 403 -6.72 -4.07 -27.59
N GLY A 404 -7.06 -4.58 -28.77
CA GLY A 404 -8.05 -3.95 -29.65
C GLY A 404 -9.51 -4.07 -29.18
N MET A 405 -9.77 -5.00 -28.26
CA MET A 405 -11.10 -5.20 -27.66
C MET A 405 -11.30 -4.36 -26.39
N MET A 406 -10.21 -4.08 -25.65
CA MET A 406 -10.24 -3.43 -24.34
C MET A 406 -11.08 -2.16 -24.29
N PRO A 407 -10.97 -1.19 -25.24
CA PRO A 407 -11.78 0.03 -25.18
C PRO A 407 -13.30 -0.23 -25.18
N LYS A 408 -13.74 -1.33 -25.82
CA LYS A 408 -15.16 -1.70 -25.91
C LYS A 408 -15.64 -2.52 -24.71
N VAL A 409 -14.76 -3.28 -24.09
CA VAL A 409 -15.06 -4.15 -22.94
C VAL A 409 -14.90 -3.41 -21.62
N MET A 410 -14.09 -2.34 -21.61
CA MET A 410 -13.74 -1.59 -20.40
C MET A 410 -14.97 -1.12 -19.59
N PRO A 411 -16.05 -0.56 -20.17
CA PRO A 411 -17.21 -0.14 -19.38
C PRO A 411 -17.84 -1.30 -18.61
N ALA A 412 -17.99 -2.46 -19.25
CA ALA A 412 -18.55 -3.66 -18.60
C ALA A 412 -17.56 -4.23 -17.53
N MET A 413 -16.26 -4.11 -17.78
CA MET A 413 -15.23 -4.52 -16.85
C MET A 413 -15.24 -3.65 -15.59
N LEU A 414 -15.33 -2.33 -15.74
CA LEU A 414 -15.42 -1.39 -14.62
C LEU A 414 -16.67 -1.64 -13.79
N ALA A 415 -17.84 -1.79 -14.42
CA ALA A 415 -19.08 -2.13 -13.72
C ALA A 415 -18.94 -3.45 -12.94
N GLY A 416 -18.36 -4.49 -13.56
CA GLY A 416 -18.15 -5.77 -12.91
C GLY A 416 -17.13 -5.76 -11.78
N VAL A 417 -16.15 -4.86 -11.80
CA VAL A 417 -15.23 -4.62 -10.68
C VAL A 417 -15.98 -3.93 -9.53
N GLY A 418 -16.75 -2.88 -9.80
CA GLY A 418 -17.54 -2.16 -8.80
C GLY A 418 -18.59 -3.05 -8.09
N GLU A 419 -19.18 -4.03 -8.80
CA GLU A 419 -20.09 -5.01 -8.18
C GLU A 419 -19.39 -5.96 -7.17
N ARG A 420 -18.07 -6.14 -7.28
CA ARG A 420 -17.29 -7.10 -6.50
C ARG A 420 -16.46 -6.46 -5.39
N ILE A 421 -16.09 -5.22 -5.59
CA ILE A 421 -15.19 -4.49 -4.70
C ILE A 421 -15.84 -3.16 -4.39
N ALA A 422 -16.27 -2.99 -3.12
CA ALA A 422 -16.74 -1.70 -2.65
C ALA A 422 -15.55 -0.73 -2.57
N MET A 423 -15.56 0.27 -3.43
CA MET A 423 -14.52 1.31 -3.49
C MET A 423 -15.07 2.64 -2.97
N PRO A 424 -14.23 3.49 -2.33
CA PRO A 424 -14.59 4.89 -2.13
C PRO A 424 -14.90 5.59 -3.45
N THR A 425 -15.82 6.55 -3.42
CA THR A 425 -16.30 7.25 -4.61
C THR A 425 -15.17 7.86 -5.44
N GLU A 426 -14.20 8.51 -4.80
CA GLU A 426 -13.06 9.13 -5.48
C GLU A 426 -12.18 8.11 -6.23
N MET A 427 -12.01 6.92 -5.65
CA MET A 427 -11.28 5.84 -6.30
C MET A 427 -12.09 5.28 -7.50
N GLU A 428 -13.39 5.07 -7.32
CA GLU A 428 -14.29 4.59 -8.38
C GLU A 428 -14.28 5.55 -9.58
N GLU A 429 -14.32 6.86 -9.34
CA GLU A 429 -14.24 7.90 -10.37
C GLU A 429 -12.92 7.88 -11.16
N GLN A 430 -11.82 7.48 -10.54
CA GLN A 430 -10.51 7.41 -11.19
C GLN A 430 -10.22 6.09 -11.92
N MET A 431 -10.95 5.02 -11.59
CA MET A 431 -10.72 3.69 -12.22
C MET A 431 -10.80 3.71 -13.75
N PRO A 432 -11.71 4.48 -14.42
CA PRO A 432 -11.74 4.56 -15.88
C PRO A 432 -10.42 4.99 -16.52
N ASP A 433 -9.62 5.78 -15.83
CA ASP A 433 -8.33 6.24 -16.33
C ASP A 433 -7.18 5.34 -15.87
N LEU A 434 -7.20 4.89 -14.62
CA LEU A 434 -6.10 4.11 -14.01
C LEU A 434 -6.08 2.66 -14.50
N LEU A 435 -7.26 2.05 -14.65
CA LEU A 435 -7.34 0.64 -14.99
C LEU A 435 -6.80 0.33 -16.40
N PRO A 436 -7.11 1.12 -17.46
CA PRO A 436 -6.49 0.92 -18.76
C PRO A 436 -4.97 1.00 -18.72
N ALA A 437 -4.41 2.01 -18.06
CA ALA A 437 -2.96 2.19 -17.95
C ALA A 437 -2.28 1.04 -17.19
N ALA A 438 -2.93 0.51 -16.15
CA ALA A 438 -2.43 -0.68 -15.44
C ALA A 438 -2.55 -1.93 -16.31
N MET A 439 -3.66 -2.12 -17.01
CA MET A 439 -3.95 -3.31 -17.81
C MET A 439 -3.02 -3.46 -19.03
N ASP A 440 -2.53 -2.37 -19.61
CA ASP A 440 -1.55 -2.40 -20.69
C ASP A 440 -0.26 -3.15 -20.29
N ASN A 441 0.15 -3.05 -19.04
CA ASN A 441 1.30 -3.75 -18.49
C ASN A 441 0.97 -5.12 -17.90
N LEU A 442 -0.22 -5.26 -17.30
CA LEU A 442 -0.65 -6.49 -16.63
C LEU A 442 -1.07 -7.57 -17.61
N MET A 443 -1.94 -7.25 -18.56
CA MET A 443 -2.60 -8.25 -19.40
C MET A 443 -1.63 -9.10 -20.20
N PRO A 444 -0.62 -8.54 -20.90
CA PRO A 444 0.33 -9.36 -21.66
C PRO A 444 1.07 -10.39 -20.80
N LYS A 445 1.32 -10.04 -19.53
CA LYS A 445 2.09 -10.87 -18.60
C LYS A 445 1.22 -11.84 -17.80
N MET A 446 -0.05 -11.50 -17.54
CA MET A 446 -0.99 -12.32 -16.79
C MET A 446 -1.71 -13.35 -17.65
N LEU A 447 -2.05 -13.02 -18.89
CA LEU A 447 -2.84 -13.88 -19.77
C LEU A 447 -2.31 -15.31 -19.90
N PRO A 448 -1.00 -15.57 -19.99
CA PRO A 448 -0.50 -16.94 -20.02
C PRO A 448 -0.92 -17.79 -18.83
N ALA A 449 -1.08 -17.20 -17.65
CA ALA A 449 -1.56 -17.89 -16.45
C ALA A 449 -3.08 -17.96 -16.38
N VAL A 450 -3.80 -16.95 -16.90
CA VAL A 450 -5.27 -16.86 -16.84
C VAL A 450 -5.94 -17.74 -17.91
N ILE A 451 -5.39 -17.81 -19.13
CA ILE A 451 -6.00 -18.51 -20.26
C ILE A 451 -6.32 -19.98 -19.96
N PRO A 452 -5.44 -20.79 -19.35
CA PRO A 452 -5.78 -22.18 -19.04
C PRO A 452 -7.06 -22.34 -18.20
N HIS A 453 -7.29 -21.40 -17.27
CA HIS A 453 -8.49 -21.37 -16.42
C HIS A 453 -9.70 -20.78 -17.15
N PHE A 454 -9.49 -19.89 -18.12
CA PHE A 454 -10.55 -19.24 -18.90
C PHE A 454 -11.11 -20.14 -20.01
N MET A 455 -10.30 -20.97 -20.64
CA MET A 455 -10.71 -21.82 -21.78
C MET A 455 -11.91 -22.71 -21.51
N PRO A 456 -12.07 -23.37 -20.33
CA PRO A 456 -13.26 -24.16 -20.02
C PRO A 456 -14.56 -23.33 -20.01
N TYR A 457 -14.51 -22.09 -19.54
CA TYR A 457 -15.67 -21.18 -19.54
C TYR A 457 -16.07 -20.77 -20.95
N MET A 458 -15.12 -20.48 -21.81
CA MET A 458 -15.37 -20.17 -23.21
C MET A 458 -15.98 -21.37 -23.95
N GLU A 459 -15.47 -22.57 -23.72
CA GLU A 459 -16.01 -23.78 -24.28
C GLU A 459 -17.47 -24.02 -23.83
N ALA A 460 -17.77 -23.88 -22.54
CA ALA A 460 -19.11 -23.98 -22.00
C ALA A 460 -20.08 -22.95 -22.63
N TYR A 461 -19.63 -21.71 -22.75
CA TYR A 461 -20.41 -20.63 -23.38
C TYR A 461 -20.76 -20.94 -24.84
N LEU A 462 -19.79 -21.41 -25.62
CA LEU A 462 -20.01 -21.79 -27.02
C LEU A 462 -20.98 -23.00 -27.17
N LYS A 463 -20.97 -23.89 -26.17
CA LYS A 463 -21.91 -25.05 -26.11
C LYS A 463 -23.30 -24.64 -25.59
N GLY A 464 -23.52 -23.39 -25.21
CA GLY A 464 -24.79 -22.96 -24.63
C GLY A 464 -25.04 -23.53 -23.22
N GLN A 465 -23.98 -23.95 -22.54
CA GLN A 465 -24.04 -24.47 -21.17
C GLN A 465 -23.84 -23.34 -20.17
N PRO A 466 -24.49 -23.38 -18.99
CA PRO A 466 -24.19 -22.43 -17.94
C PRO A 466 -22.72 -22.54 -17.54
N ALA A 467 -22.03 -21.39 -17.37
CA ALA A 467 -20.67 -21.40 -16.90
C ALA A 467 -20.61 -22.05 -15.50
N ARG A 468 -19.96 -23.21 -15.41
CA ARG A 468 -19.75 -23.86 -14.12
C ARG A 468 -18.82 -23.00 -13.29
N GLY A 469 -19.32 -22.33 -12.27
CA GLY A 469 -18.51 -21.56 -11.34
C GLY A 469 -18.99 -20.15 -10.96
N THR A 470 -20.20 -19.71 -11.34
CA THR A 470 -20.80 -18.48 -10.83
C THR A 470 -21.48 -18.67 -9.47
N ALA A 471 -20.91 -19.49 -8.59
CA ALA A 471 -21.31 -19.46 -7.20
C ALA A 471 -20.74 -18.18 -6.59
N ARG A 472 -21.62 -17.26 -6.18
CA ARG A 472 -21.30 -16.15 -5.31
C ARG A 472 -20.65 -16.73 -4.04
N SER A 473 -19.36 -16.49 -3.81
CA SER A 473 -18.68 -16.72 -2.52
C SER A 473 -18.52 -15.39 -1.81
#